data_e7ad80a6a76b0acba164726a1f3501ac
#
_entry.id   e7ad80a6a76b0acba164726a1f3501ac
#
_cell.length_a   1.000
_cell.length_b   1.000
_cell.length_c   1.000
_cell.angle_alpha   90.00
_cell.angle_beta   90.00
_cell.angle_gamma   90.00
#
_symmetry.space_group_name_H-M   'P 1'
#
loop_
_entity.id
_entity.type
_entity.pdbx_description
1 polymer ?
#
loop_
_entity_poly.entity_id
_entity_poly.type
_entity_poly.pdbx_seq_one_letter_code
_entity_poly.pdbx_strand_id
1 'polypeptide(L)'
;MNYEKLPKTISAEELLSTPLPPVKWIIPDLLPAGLALFAGPSKAGKSWLTLWLCLQVAQGKPMWGREIEPHTVLYLSLEDTFNRLQKRLLQLVGSEEAPERLVMQTECGSIGQGLEEQLTSFLYQHPDTGLIVIDTLQKVRSSDQNNSMYSSDYNAVSYTHLRAHETGAYLV
;
A
#
# COMPACT_ATOMS: atom_id res chain seq x y z
N MET A 1 -33.66 -12.15 11.80
CA MET A 1 -32.42 -11.50 12.27
C MET A 1 -31.27 -12.38 11.82
N ASN A 2 -30.43 -11.87 10.93
CA ASN A 2 -29.30 -12.63 10.39
C ASN A 2 -28.13 -12.50 11.37
N TYR A 3 -27.89 -13.50 12.19
CA TYR A 3 -26.81 -13.55 13.20
C TYR A 3 -25.41 -13.73 12.60
N GLU A 4 -25.30 -13.94 11.28
CA GLU A 4 -24.03 -14.15 10.57
C GLU A 4 -23.13 -12.90 10.42
N LYS A 5 -23.55 -11.72 10.90
CA LYS A 5 -22.80 -10.45 10.77
C LYS A 5 -22.26 -9.87 12.07
N LEU A 6 -22.36 -10.59 13.18
CA LEU A 6 -21.74 -10.10 14.42
C LEU A 6 -20.22 -10.32 14.37
N PRO A 7 -19.43 -9.33 14.83
CA PRO A 7 -18.00 -9.53 14.94
C PRO A 7 -17.70 -10.70 15.85
N LYS A 8 -16.72 -11.52 15.49
CA LYS A 8 -16.26 -12.63 16.30
C LYS A 8 -15.71 -12.06 17.62
N THR A 9 -16.29 -12.45 18.74
CA THR A 9 -15.82 -12.06 20.08
C THR A 9 -15.06 -13.21 20.72
N ILE A 10 -14.04 -12.90 21.49
CA ILE A 10 -13.20 -13.86 22.22
C ILE A 10 -12.91 -13.27 23.60
N SER A 11 -12.90 -14.09 24.65
CA SER A 11 -12.51 -13.67 25.99
C SER A 11 -10.99 -13.46 26.07
N ALA A 12 -10.53 -12.68 27.08
CA ALA A 12 -9.09 -12.50 27.29
C ALA A 12 -8.38 -13.82 27.63
N GLU A 13 -9.01 -14.69 28.39
CA GLU A 13 -8.49 -16.00 28.74
C GLU A 13 -8.32 -16.90 27.52
N GLU A 14 -9.35 -16.97 26.67
CA GLU A 14 -9.31 -17.71 25.42
C GLU A 14 -8.28 -17.14 24.45
N LEU A 15 -8.17 -15.80 24.35
CA LEU A 15 -7.20 -15.13 23.50
C LEU A 15 -5.75 -15.45 23.91
N LEU A 16 -5.46 -15.47 25.22
CA LEU A 16 -4.12 -15.79 25.73
C LEU A 16 -3.73 -17.26 25.49
N SER A 17 -4.71 -18.16 25.43
CA SER A 17 -4.49 -19.59 25.18
C SER A 17 -4.56 -19.98 23.69
N THR A 18 -5.02 -19.07 22.83
CA THR A 18 -5.18 -19.34 21.39
C THR A 18 -3.90 -19.04 20.61
N PRO A 19 -3.31 -20.03 19.91
CA PRO A 19 -2.19 -19.76 19.02
C PRO A 19 -2.66 -18.90 17.83
N LEU A 20 -2.10 -17.70 17.73
CA LEU A 20 -2.36 -16.78 16.60
C LEU A 20 -1.29 -16.94 15.51
N PRO A 21 -1.65 -16.77 14.24
CA PRO A 21 -0.66 -16.75 13.15
C PRO A 21 0.32 -15.58 13.36
N PRO A 22 1.58 -15.75 12.98
CA PRO A 22 2.56 -14.67 13.05
C PRO A 22 2.15 -13.50 12.15
N VAL A 23 2.55 -12.30 12.54
CA VAL A 23 2.37 -11.10 11.71
C VAL A 23 3.18 -11.25 10.43
N LYS A 24 2.52 -11.09 9.29
CA LYS A 24 3.21 -10.98 7.99
C LYS A 24 3.80 -9.58 7.86
N TRP A 25 5.06 -9.48 7.51
CA TRP A 25 5.77 -8.22 7.31
C TRP A 25 6.16 -8.05 5.85
N ILE A 26 5.98 -6.86 5.31
CA ILE A 26 6.57 -6.44 4.03
C ILE A 26 7.99 -5.89 4.28
N ILE A 27 8.12 -5.12 5.35
CA ILE A 27 9.40 -4.66 5.88
C ILE A 27 9.42 -5.05 7.36
N PRO A 28 10.27 -6.00 7.78
CA PRO A 28 10.29 -6.48 9.15
C PRO A 28 10.35 -5.36 10.19
N ASP A 29 9.51 -5.42 11.21
CA ASP A 29 9.39 -4.45 12.32
C ASP A 29 9.09 -3.01 11.92
N LEU A 30 8.71 -2.76 10.64
CA LEU A 30 8.39 -1.43 10.14
C LEU A 30 7.03 -1.38 9.42
N LEU A 31 6.82 -2.26 8.45
CA LEU A 31 5.60 -2.27 7.64
C LEU A 31 4.96 -3.66 7.65
N PRO A 32 3.98 -3.90 8.52
CA PRO A 32 3.21 -5.14 8.47
C PRO A 32 2.31 -5.18 7.22
N ALA A 33 1.88 -6.38 6.85
CA ALA A 33 0.79 -6.53 5.90
C ALA A 33 -0.48 -5.86 6.47
N GLY A 34 -1.21 -5.15 5.63
CA GLY A 34 -2.37 -4.37 6.02
C GLY A 34 -2.36 -2.97 5.46
N LEU A 35 -3.25 -2.11 5.97
CA LEU A 35 -3.32 -0.72 5.59
C LEU A 35 -2.42 0.13 6.51
N ALA A 36 -1.51 0.90 5.92
CA ALA A 36 -0.69 1.88 6.60
C ALA A 36 -0.92 3.28 6.02
N LEU A 37 -0.96 4.29 6.87
CA LEU A 37 -1.06 5.68 6.47
C LEU A 37 0.26 6.41 6.77
N PHE A 38 0.89 6.96 5.72
CA PHE A 38 2.11 7.73 5.84
C PHE A 38 1.82 9.23 5.73
N ALA A 39 1.69 9.90 6.86
CA ALA A 39 1.32 11.31 6.95
C ALA A 39 2.49 12.21 7.35
N GLY A 40 2.42 13.47 6.96
CA GLY A 40 3.41 14.50 7.33
C GLY A 40 3.21 15.79 6.53
N PRO A 41 3.89 16.88 6.91
CA PRO A 41 3.72 18.18 6.27
C PRO A 41 4.12 18.14 4.77
N SER A 42 3.59 19.09 4.00
CA SER A 42 3.99 19.27 2.60
C SER A 42 5.50 19.51 2.50
N LYS A 43 6.12 19.03 1.43
CA LYS A 43 7.56 19.17 1.13
C LYS A 43 8.50 18.51 2.14
N ALA A 44 8.01 17.65 3.02
CA ALA A 44 8.84 16.89 3.98
C ALA A 44 9.62 15.71 3.34
N GLY A 45 9.52 15.52 2.02
CA GLY A 45 10.22 14.43 1.33
C GLY A 45 9.45 13.10 1.30
N LYS A 46 8.17 13.07 1.68
CA LYS A 46 7.37 11.84 1.73
C LYS A 46 7.47 11.02 0.43
N SER A 47 7.14 11.61 -0.72
CA SER A 47 7.16 10.89 -2.01
C SER A 47 8.55 10.38 -2.40
N TRP A 48 9.63 11.05 -1.98
CA TRP A 48 10.98 10.55 -2.17
C TRP A 48 11.26 9.31 -1.33
N LEU A 49 10.93 9.39 -0.03
CA LEU A 49 11.09 8.26 0.87
C LEU A 49 10.22 7.07 0.42
N THR A 50 8.97 7.34 0.06
CA THR A 50 8.04 6.31 -0.39
C THR A 50 8.52 5.64 -1.68
N LEU A 51 8.99 6.41 -2.67
CA LEU A 51 9.55 5.84 -3.90
C LEU A 51 10.81 5.01 -3.61
N TRP A 52 11.68 5.47 -2.70
CA TRP A 52 12.85 4.71 -2.28
C TRP A 52 12.46 3.41 -1.57
N LEU A 53 11.45 3.42 -0.66
CA LEU A 53 10.92 2.22 -0.02
C LEU A 53 10.40 1.21 -1.05
N CYS A 54 9.62 1.69 -2.03
CA CYS A 54 9.12 0.86 -3.13
C CYS A 54 10.25 0.20 -3.90
N LEU A 55 11.32 0.95 -4.19
CA LEU A 55 12.50 0.45 -4.88
C LEU A 55 13.19 -0.65 -4.07
N GLN A 56 13.40 -0.44 -2.76
CA GLN A 56 14.04 -1.44 -1.90
C GLN A 56 13.21 -2.74 -1.82
N VAL A 57 11.88 -2.62 -1.66
CA VAL A 57 10.97 -3.78 -1.63
C VAL A 57 10.99 -4.52 -2.98
N ALA A 58 10.95 -3.80 -4.10
CA ALA A 58 10.99 -4.41 -5.42
C ALA A 58 12.31 -5.13 -5.73
N GLN A 59 13.43 -4.62 -5.21
CA GLN A 59 14.76 -5.21 -5.37
C GLN A 59 15.08 -6.28 -4.31
N GLY A 60 14.31 -6.37 -3.22
CA GLY A 60 14.65 -7.22 -2.08
C GLY A 60 15.94 -6.79 -1.38
N LYS A 61 16.24 -5.47 -1.39
CA LYS A 61 17.45 -4.95 -0.77
C LYS A 61 17.25 -4.68 0.71
N PRO A 62 18.26 -5.00 1.54
CA PRO A 62 18.20 -4.69 2.96
C PRO A 62 18.01 -3.20 3.23
N MET A 63 17.18 -2.87 4.21
CA MET A 63 16.86 -1.50 4.58
C MET A 63 16.95 -1.32 6.09
N TRP A 64 17.80 -0.39 6.54
CA TRP A 64 18.04 -0.11 7.97
C TRP A 64 18.33 -1.37 8.80
N GLY A 65 19.13 -2.29 8.24
CA GLY A 65 19.49 -3.56 8.89
C GLY A 65 18.42 -4.64 8.87
N ARG A 66 17.35 -4.47 8.08
CA ARG A 66 16.27 -5.45 7.90
C ARG A 66 16.41 -6.10 6.53
N GLU A 67 16.44 -7.41 6.50
CA GLU A 67 16.35 -8.18 5.26
C GLU A 67 14.91 -8.10 4.71
N ILE A 68 14.77 -7.88 3.40
CA ILE A 68 13.47 -7.72 2.74
C ILE A 68 13.37 -8.78 1.66
N GLU A 69 12.24 -9.49 1.63
CA GLU A 69 11.91 -10.36 0.51
C GLU A 69 11.45 -9.51 -0.69
N PRO A 70 11.94 -9.82 -1.92
CA PRO A 70 11.53 -9.07 -3.10
C PRO A 70 10.08 -9.36 -3.47
N HIS A 71 9.29 -8.30 -3.64
CA HIS A 71 7.90 -8.36 -4.05
C HIS A 71 7.63 -7.43 -5.23
N THR A 72 6.57 -7.73 -6.01
CA THR A 72 6.03 -6.76 -6.95
C THR A 72 5.40 -5.60 -6.17
N VAL A 73 5.69 -4.38 -6.61
CA VAL A 73 5.20 -3.14 -6.01
C VAL A 73 4.44 -2.34 -7.05
N LEU A 74 3.23 -1.91 -6.74
CA LEU A 74 2.49 -0.92 -7.52
C LEU A 74 2.61 0.46 -6.84
N TYR A 75 3.18 1.44 -7.55
CA TYR A 75 3.28 2.81 -7.09
C TYR A 75 2.38 3.74 -7.92
N LEU A 76 1.25 4.14 -7.35
CA LEU A 76 0.34 5.12 -7.93
C LEU A 76 0.80 6.53 -7.54
N SER A 77 1.55 7.19 -8.44
CA SER A 77 2.07 8.55 -8.23
C SER A 77 1.18 9.57 -8.93
N LEU A 78 0.13 9.99 -8.25
CA LEU A 78 -0.98 10.75 -8.84
C LEU A 78 -0.76 12.26 -8.91
N GLU A 79 0.37 12.73 -8.39
CA GLU A 79 0.79 14.14 -8.47
C GLU A 79 2.01 14.36 -9.37
N ASP A 80 2.61 13.28 -9.86
CA ASP A 80 3.78 13.34 -10.71
C ASP A 80 3.48 12.97 -12.17
N THR A 81 4.37 13.36 -13.05
CA THR A 81 4.43 12.89 -14.43
C THR A 81 5.49 11.81 -14.56
N PHE A 82 5.40 10.96 -15.59
CA PHE A 82 6.44 9.97 -15.88
C PHE A 82 7.83 10.58 -16.04
N ASN A 83 7.93 11.79 -16.61
CA ASN A 83 9.21 12.50 -16.72
C ASN A 83 9.83 12.85 -15.36
N ARG A 84 9.01 13.24 -14.39
CA ARG A 84 9.48 13.53 -13.02
C ARG A 84 9.86 12.25 -12.30
N LEU A 85 9.05 11.20 -12.41
CA LEU A 85 9.33 9.88 -11.85
C LEU A 85 10.64 9.30 -12.40
N GLN A 86 10.84 9.37 -13.72
CA GLN A 86 12.07 8.91 -14.36
C GLN A 86 13.31 9.62 -13.78
N LYS A 87 13.26 10.95 -13.65
CA LYS A 87 14.36 11.73 -13.06
C LYS A 87 14.66 11.31 -11.62
N ARG A 88 13.61 11.08 -10.80
CA ARG A 88 13.76 10.62 -9.42
C ARG A 88 14.34 9.20 -9.37
N LEU A 89 13.83 8.30 -10.21
CA LEU A 89 14.34 6.93 -10.28
C LEU A 89 15.82 6.90 -10.67
N LEU A 90 16.23 7.67 -11.68
CA LEU A 90 17.64 7.76 -12.07
C LEU A 90 18.56 8.21 -10.92
N GLN A 91 18.06 9.11 -10.07
CA GLN A 91 18.82 9.54 -8.88
C GLN A 91 18.87 8.47 -7.78
N LEU A 92 17.82 7.65 -7.64
CA LEU A 92 17.74 6.59 -6.62
C LEU A 92 18.48 5.32 -7.04
N VAL A 93 18.35 4.94 -8.32
CA VAL A 93 18.95 3.71 -8.87
C VAL A 93 20.44 3.91 -9.15
N GLY A 94 20.86 5.12 -9.54
CA GLY A 94 22.25 5.42 -9.91
C GLY A 94 22.69 4.61 -11.12
N SER A 95 23.71 3.77 -10.96
CA SER A 95 24.25 2.88 -12.00
C SER A 95 23.68 1.46 -11.98
N GLU A 96 22.74 1.18 -11.09
CA GLU A 96 22.12 -0.15 -10.97
C GLU A 96 20.98 -0.33 -11.98
N GLU A 97 20.58 -1.57 -12.22
CA GLU A 97 19.41 -1.88 -13.02
C GLU A 97 18.12 -1.59 -12.22
N ALA A 98 17.15 -0.95 -12.89
CA ALA A 98 15.83 -0.75 -12.30
C ALA A 98 15.07 -2.08 -12.25
N PRO A 99 14.39 -2.42 -11.14
CA PRO A 99 13.68 -3.68 -11.03
C PRO A 99 12.39 -3.67 -11.86
N GLU A 100 12.13 -4.74 -12.63
CA GLU A 100 10.88 -4.94 -13.34
C GLU A 100 9.67 -5.04 -12.39
N ARG A 101 9.92 -5.45 -11.14
CA ARG A 101 8.89 -5.57 -10.10
C ARG A 101 8.36 -4.23 -9.56
N LEU A 102 8.99 -3.09 -9.90
CA LEU A 102 8.44 -1.78 -9.55
C LEU A 102 7.61 -1.23 -10.70
N VAL A 103 6.29 -1.42 -10.60
CA VAL A 103 5.32 -0.96 -11.57
C VAL A 103 4.77 0.40 -11.14
N MET A 104 4.73 1.35 -12.07
CA MET A 104 4.35 2.73 -11.80
C MET A 104 3.15 3.15 -12.64
N GLN A 105 2.28 3.96 -12.05
CA GLN A 105 1.10 4.52 -12.71
C GLN A 105 0.88 5.96 -12.22
N THR A 106 0.48 6.87 -13.14
CA THR A 106 0.24 8.29 -12.82
C THR A 106 -1.23 8.67 -12.86
N GLU A 107 -2.09 7.75 -13.24
CA GLU A 107 -3.53 7.95 -13.33
C GLU A 107 -4.26 6.71 -12.81
N CYS A 108 -5.37 6.89 -12.12
CA CYS A 108 -6.25 5.80 -11.70
C CYS A 108 -7.68 6.32 -11.49
N GLY A 109 -8.63 5.40 -11.32
CA GLY A 109 -9.98 5.71 -10.88
C GLY A 109 -10.03 6.25 -9.45
N SER A 110 -11.17 6.85 -9.09
CA SER A 110 -11.43 7.25 -7.71
C SER A 110 -11.99 6.07 -6.90
N ILE A 111 -11.96 6.20 -5.58
CA ILE A 111 -12.60 5.25 -4.65
C ILE A 111 -14.10 5.16 -4.98
N GLY A 112 -14.60 3.94 -5.19
CA GLY A 112 -15.97 3.68 -5.64
C GLY A 112 -16.24 3.97 -7.12
N GLN A 113 -15.23 4.36 -7.89
CA GLN A 113 -15.34 4.70 -9.32
C GLN A 113 -14.15 4.14 -10.12
N GLY A 114 -13.92 2.83 -10.02
CA GLY A 114 -12.97 2.10 -10.85
C GLY A 114 -11.60 1.83 -10.24
N LEU A 115 -11.23 2.42 -9.10
CA LEU A 115 -9.96 2.13 -8.43
C LEU A 115 -9.89 0.67 -7.99
N GLU A 116 -10.94 0.16 -7.38
CA GLU A 116 -11.01 -1.19 -6.84
C GLU A 116 -10.86 -2.25 -7.93
N GLU A 117 -11.50 -2.04 -9.06
CA GLU A 117 -11.40 -2.93 -10.22
C GLU A 117 -9.99 -2.91 -10.82
N GLN A 118 -9.35 -1.74 -10.89
CA GLN A 118 -7.98 -1.59 -11.35
C GLN A 118 -7.00 -2.32 -10.44
N LEU A 119 -7.10 -2.12 -9.12
CA LEU A 119 -6.26 -2.80 -8.14
C LEU A 119 -6.48 -4.32 -8.18
N THR A 120 -7.72 -4.76 -8.27
CA THR A 120 -8.06 -6.20 -8.37
C THR A 120 -7.46 -6.82 -9.64
N SER A 121 -7.58 -6.13 -10.77
CA SER A 121 -6.98 -6.56 -12.04
C SER A 121 -5.46 -6.64 -11.97
N PHE A 122 -4.83 -5.65 -11.34
CA PHE A 122 -3.38 -5.65 -11.14
C PHE A 122 -2.92 -6.83 -10.28
N LEU A 123 -3.58 -7.07 -9.14
CA LEU A 123 -3.28 -8.19 -8.24
C LEU A 123 -3.46 -9.55 -8.92
N TYR A 124 -4.45 -9.67 -9.81
CA TYR A 124 -4.64 -10.90 -10.60
C TYR A 124 -3.49 -11.13 -11.58
N GLN A 125 -2.96 -10.08 -12.20
CA GLN A 125 -1.83 -10.16 -13.12
C GLN A 125 -0.48 -10.34 -12.41
N HIS A 126 -0.37 -9.84 -11.16
CA HIS A 126 0.84 -9.87 -10.35
C HIS A 126 0.56 -10.49 -8.97
N PRO A 127 0.43 -11.81 -8.88
CA PRO A 127 0.05 -12.49 -7.62
C PRO A 127 1.12 -12.41 -6.52
N ASP A 128 2.36 -12.03 -6.87
CA ASP A 128 3.48 -11.77 -5.96
C ASP A 128 3.54 -10.33 -5.44
N THR A 129 2.48 -9.54 -5.65
CA THR A 129 2.41 -8.16 -5.17
C THR A 129 2.43 -8.11 -3.64
N GLY A 130 3.47 -7.49 -3.08
CA GLY A 130 3.62 -7.29 -1.64
C GLY A 130 3.24 -5.88 -1.16
N LEU A 131 3.29 -4.88 -2.05
CA LEU A 131 3.06 -3.49 -1.67
C LEU A 131 2.31 -2.73 -2.77
N ILE A 132 1.26 -2.01 -2.37
CA ILE A 132 0.60 -1.01 -3.21
C ILE A 132 0.71 0.34 -2.50
N VAL A 133 1.13 1.35 -3.21
CA VAL A 133 1.27 2.72 -2.70
C VAL A 133 0.40 3.67 -3.48
N ILE A 134 -0.34 4.53 -2.78
CA ILE A 134 -1.15 5.59 -3.36
C ILE A 134 -0.60 6.94 -2.87
N ASP A 135 0.09 7.66 -3.74
CA ASP A 135 0.68 8.97 -3.49
C ASP A 135 0.02 10.01 -4.42
N THR A 136 -1.05 10.65 -3.99
CA THR A 136 -1.56 10.82 -2.63
C THR A 136 -3.05 10.42 -2.55
N LEU A 137 -3.50 10.03 -1.34
CA LEU A 137 -4.89 9.67 -1.04
C LEU A 137 -5.89 10.72 -1.54
N GLN A 138 -5.56 12.01 -1.43
CA GLN A 138 -6.44 13.10 -1.87
C GLN A 138 -6.87 12.99 -3.34
N LYS A 139 -6.05 12.40 -4.20
CA LYS A 139 -6.32 12.26 -5.63
C LYS A 139 -7.31 11.15 -5.98
N VAL A 140 -7.47 10.17 -5.11
CA VAL A 140 -8.41 9.06 -5.30
C VAL A 140 -9.75 9.27 -4.58
N ARG A 141 -9.91 10.38 -3.84
CA ARG A 141 -11.19 10.73 -3.19
C ARG A 141 -12.22 11.13 -4.24
N SER A 142 -13.46 10.65 -4.11
CA SER A 142 -14.55 11.12 -4.95
C SER A 142 -14.92 12.58 -4.60
N SER A 143 -15.26 13.37 -5.62
CA SER A 143 -15.60 14.80 -5.49
C SER A 143 -16.80 15.09 -4.58
N ASP A 144 -17.66 14.10 -4.36
CA ASP A 144 -18.88 14.23 -3.53
C ASP A 144 -18.59 14.18 -2.02
N GLN A 145 -17.35 13.85 -1.62
CA GLN A 145 -16.96 13.69 -0.21
C GLN A 145 -16.19 14.88 0.35
N ASN A 146 -16.25 16.06 -0.26
CA ASN A 146 -15.48 17.24 0.13
C ASN A 146 -15.73 17.76 1.56
N ASN A 147 -16.70 17.22 2.32
CA ASN A 147 -17.05 17.68 3.66
C ASN A 147 -17.09 16.59 4.73
N SER A 148 -16.77 15.31 4.43
CA SER A 148 -16.74 14.29 5.46
C SER A 148 -15.30 13.92 5.84
N MET A 149 -15.07 13.98 7.14
CA MET A 149 -13.80 13.72 7.83
C MET A 149 -13.04 12.50 7.31
N TYR A 150 -11.72 12.51 7.50
CA TYR A 150 -10.73 11.44 7.24
C TYR A 150 -11.16 10.01 7.59
N SER A 151 -12.18 9.81 8.42
CA SER A 151 -12.71 8.50 8.79
C SER A 151 -13.41 7.75 7.65
N SER A 152 -14.04 8.45 6.71
CA SER A 152 -14.69 7.82 5.55
C SER A 152 -13.65 7.32 4.53
N ASP A 153 -12.55 8.06 4.38
CA ASP A 153 -11.47 7.70 3.48
C ASP A 153 -10.71 6.46 3.98
N TYR A 154 -10.45 6.41 5.28
CA TYR A 154 -9.84 5.23 5.91
C TYR A 154 -10.72 3.99 5.72
N ASN A 155 -12.03 4.11 5.91
CA ASN A 155 -12.97 3.01 5.74
C ASN A 155 -13.07 2.54 4.28
N ALA A 156 -13.03 3.45 3.31
CA ALA A 156 -13.09 3.12 1.90
C ALA A 156 -11.81 2.38 1.45
N VAL A 157 -10.64 2.84 1.87
CA VAL A 157 -9.37 2.15 1.57
C VAL A 157 -9.26 0.83 2.34
N SER A 158 -9.76 0.75 3.59
CA SER A 158 -9.85 -0.49 4.36
C SER A 158 -10.79 -1.52 3.73
N TYR A 159 -11.86 -1.09 3.05
CA TYR A 159 -12.78 -1.99 2.37
C TYR A 159 -12.12 -2.69 1.17
N THR A 160 -11.28 -1.98 0.41
CA THR A 160 -10.47 -2.59 -0.66
C THR A 160 -9.46 -3.58 -0.10
N HIS A 161 -8.90 -3.29 1.08
CA HIS A 161 -8.00 -4.18 1.81
C HIS A 161 -8.70 -5.47 2.27
N LEU A 162 -9.95 -5.40 2.76
CA LEU A 162 -10.71 -6.57 3.20
C LEU A 162 -11.02 -7.57 2.07
N ARG A 163 -11.04 -7.14 0.81
CA ARG A 163 -11.18 -8.03 -0.36
C ARG A 163 -9.86 -8.60 -0.88
N ALA A 164 -8.74 -7.93 -0.61
CA ALA A 164 -7.40 -8.35 -1.03
C ALA A 164 -6.65 -9.13 0.07
N HIS A 165 -7.35 -9.78 0.96
CA HIS A 165 -6.98 -10.21 2.30
C HIS A 165 -5.79 -11.16 2.48
N GLU A 166 -5.03 -11.53 1.46
CA GLU A 166 -3.99 -12.56 1.68
C GLU A 166 -2.55 -12.17 1.29
N THR A 167 -2.28 -11.05 0.64
CA THR A 167 -0.98 -10.94 -0.02
C THR A 167 -0.18 -9.66 0.14
N GLY A 168 -0.67 -8.56 0.70
CA GLY A 168 0.16 -7.36 0.67
C GLY A 168 -0.16 -6.26 1.67
N ALA A 169 0.71 -5.22 1.68
CA ALA A 169 0.49 -3.97 2.40
C ALA A 169 0.08 -2.85 1.45
N TYR A 170 -0.76 -1.95 1.95
CA TYR A 170 -1.14 -0.70 1.28
C TYR A 170 -0.57 0.47 2.07
N LEU A 171 0.19 1.33 1.42
CA LEU A 171 0.72 2.57 1.98
C LEU A 171 0.06 3.75 1.29
N VAL A 172 -0.53 4.66 2.06
CA VAL A 172 -1.26 5.81 1.54
C VAL A 172 -0.70 7.11 2.09
#